data_81d348a36a69a1c896994cd19229c482
#
_entry.id   81d348a36a69a1c896994cd19229c482
#
_cell.length_a   1.000
_cell.length_b   1.000
_cell.length_c   1.000
_cell.angle_alpha   90.00
_cell.angle_beta   90.00
_cell.angle_gamma   90.00
#
_symmetry.space_group_name_H-M   'P 1'
#
loop_
_entity.id
_entity.type
_entity.pdbx_description
1 polymer ?
#
loop_
_entity_poly.entity_id
_entity_poly.type
_entity_poly.pdbx_seq_one_letter_code
_entity_poly.pdbx_strand_id
1 'polypeptide(L)'
;MKPNTVIHYHAVIHRALKYAVKTDLIDVNPADKVDRPKKNEFTGNFYSKDEMNALFDAVRGSKIEVAVMLTAFYGLRRSEVVGLKWAAVDFEQNTIEICHTVTTVRLDGKEVLVESNGTKTKSSKRTLPLVPVFRERLLALQEEQKENRKLCGRCYNKKYADYI
;
A
#
# COMPACT_ATOMS: atom_id res chain seq x y z
N MET A 1 -20.46 12.72 -12.44
CA MET A 1 -19.50 11.59 -12.30
C MET A 1 -18.33 11.83 -13.23
N LYS A 2 -17.09 11.49 -12.83
CA LYS A 2 -15.91 11.69 -13.71
C LYS A 2 -15.91 10.64 -14.85
N PRO A 3 -15.48 11.00 -16.08
CA PRO A 3 -15.47 10.08 -17.23
C PRO A 3 -14.80 8.73 -16.97
N ASN A 4 -13.66 8.73 -16.32
CA ASN A 4 -12.95 7.48 -15.99
C ASN A 4 -13.76 6.56 -15.06
N THR A 5 -14.56 7.11 -14.15
CA THR A 5 -15.45 6.33 -13.29
C THR A 5 -16.59 5.68 -14.09
N VAL A 6 -17.15 6.40 -15.06
CA VAL A 6 -18.17 5.87 -15.98
C VAL A 6 -17.60 4.72 -16.80
N ILE A 7 -16.37 4.88 -17.32
CA ILE A 7 -15.67 3.82 -18.05
C ILE A 7 -15.49 2.56 -17.20
N HIS A 8 -15.14 2.71 -15.91
CA HIS A 8 -15.01 1.56 -15.00
C HIS A 8 -16.33 0.85 -14.76
N TYR A 9 -17.40 1.59 -14.50
CA TYR A 9 -18.74 0.99 -14.32
C TYR A 9 -19.20 0.28 -15.60
N HIS A 10 -19.03 0.93 -16.74
CA HIS A 10 -19.32 0.29 -18.03
C HIS A 10 -18.55 -1.03 -18.18
N ALA A 11 -17.24 -1.05 -17.86
CA ALA A 11 -16.44 -2.26 -18.00
C ALA A 11 -16.92 -3.42 -17.08
N VAL A 12 -17.41 -3.11 -15.88
CA VAL A 12 -17.99 -4.11 -14.96
C VAL A 12 -19.31 -4.66 -15.51
N ILE A 13 -20.23 -3.76 -15.89
CA ILE A 13 -21.54 -4.13 -16.47
C ILE A 13 -21.35 -4.93 -17.75
N HIS A 14 -20.51 -4.46 -18.66
CA HIS A 14 -20.20 -5.13 -19.92
C HIS A 14 -19.70 -6.55 -19.70
N ARG A 15 -18.80 -6.76 -18.72
CA ARG A 15 -18.28 -8.09 -18.38
C ARG A 15 -19.37 -9.00 -17.83
N ALA A 16 -20.24 -8.51 -16.97
CA ALA A 16 -21.38 -9.27 -16.44
C ALA A 16 -22.33 -9.70 -17.55
N LEU A 17 -22.73 -8.76 -18.44
CA LEU A 17 -23.59 -9.04 -19.58
C LEU A 17 -22.92 -9.98 -20.60
N LYS A 18 -21.61 -9.86 -20.83
CA LYS A 18 -20.86 -10.80 -21.65
C LYS A 18 -20.90 -12.21 -21.07
N TYR A 19 -20.86 -12.36 -19.75
CA TYR A 19 -21.04 -13.65 -19.11
C TYR A 19 -22.47 -14.18 -19.30
N ALA A 20 -23.50 -13.33 -19.20
CA ALA A 20 -24.88 -13.69 -19.45
C ALA A 20 -25.11 -14.18 -20.89
N VAL A 21 -24.46 -13.58 -21.90
CA VAL A 21 -24.44 -14.11 -23.29
C VAL A 21 -23.77 -15.48 -23.34
N LYS A 22 -22.63 -15.64 -22.66
CA LYS A 22 -21.89 -16.93 -22.66
C LYS A 22 -22.68 -18.08 -22.01
N THR A 23 -23.61 -17.75 -21.11
CA THR A 23 -24.47 -18.72 -20.41
C THR A 23 -25.90 -18.79 -20.96
N ASP A 24 -26.10 -18.27 -22.18
CA ASP A 24 -27.37 -18.29 -22.94
C ASP A 24 -28.56 -17.67 -22.15
N LEU A 25 -28.27 -16.74 -21.22
CA LEU A 25 -29.29 -15.96 -20.50
C LEU A 25 -29.82 -14.79 -21.33
N ILE A 26 -29.03 -14.27 -22.25
CA ILE A 26 -29.37 -13.22 -23.22
C ILE A 26 -28.65 -13.50 -24.54
N ASP A 27 -29.25 -13.11 -25.66
CA ASP A 27 -28.69 -13.37 -26.99
C ASP A 27 -27.56 -12.40 -27.36
N VAL A 28 -27.63 -11.16 -26.91
CA VAL A 28 -26.66 -10.10 -27.24
C VAL A 28 -26.35 -9.25 -26.01
N ASN A 29 -25.15 -8.69 -26.00
CA ASN A 29 -24.75 -7.78 -24.93
C ASN A 29 -25.19 -6.34 -25.26
N PRO A 30 -26.21 -5.77 -24.59
CA PRO A 30 -26.66 -4.41 -24.87
C PRO A 30 -25.60 -3.34 -24.60
N ALA A 31 -24.60 -3.61 -23.75
CA ALA A 31 -23.53 -2.66 -23.45
C ALA A 31 -22.55 -2.48 -24.62
N ASP A 32 -22.55 -3.35 -25.63
CA ASP A 32 -21.74 -3.20 -26.85
C ASP A 32 -22.19 -1.99 -27.69
N LYS A 33 -23.47 -1.57 -27.55
CA LYS A 33 -24.05 -0.44 -28.27
C LYS A 33 -23.90 0.90 -27.54
N VAL A 34 -23.26 0.91 -26.38
CA VAL A 34 -23.13 2.12 -25.54
C VAL A 34 -21.79 2.78 -25.80
N ASP A 35 -21.83 4.04 -26.24
CA ASP A 35 -20.64 4.87 -26.38
C ASP A 35 -20.06 5.25 -25.02
N ARG A 36 -18.77 5.08 -24.90
CA ARG A 36 -18.05 5.42 -23.68
C ARG A 36 -17.51 6.85 -23.77
N PRO A 37 -17.51 7.61 -22.67
CA PRO A 37 -16.89 8.93 -22.64
C PRO A 37 -15.38 8.81 -22.94
N LYS A 38 -14.79 9.85 -23.47
CA LYS A 38 -13.33 9.93 -23.66
C LYS A 38 -12.64 9.86 -22.30
N LYS A 39 -11.56 9.08 -22.22
CA LYS A 39 -10.74 8.96 -21.03
C LYS A 39 -10.07 10.31 -20.74
N ASN A 40 -10.14 10.76 -19.50
CA ASN A 40 -9.34 11.89 -19.05
C ASN A 40 -7.90 11.44 -18.88
N GLU A 41 -6.98 12.12 -19.54
CA GLU A 41 -5.56 11.96 -19.29
C GLU A 41 -5.21 12.62 -17.96
N PHE A 42 -4.43 11.93 -17.17
CA PHE A 42 -3.92 12.42 -15.90
C PHE A 42 -2.41 12.49 -15.97
N THR A 43 -1.89 13.70 -15.87
CA THR A 43 -0.45 13.93 -15.68
C THR A 43 -0.21 14.10 -14.19
N GLY A 44 0.53 13.17 -13.60
CA GLY A 44 0.93 13.26 -12.20
C GLY A 44 1.94 14.39 -11.98
N ASN A 45 1.81 15.08 -10.86
CA ASN A 45 2.86 15.98 -10.39
C ASN A 45 3.89 15.14 -9.63
N PHE A 46 5.15 15.44 -9.83
CA PHE A 46 6.27 14.82 -9.15
C PHE A 46 6.96 15.88 -8.29
N TYR A 47 7.40 15.49 -7.10
CA TYR A 47 8.24 16.33 -6.28
C TYR A 47 9.61 16.51 -6.93
N SER A 48 10.09 17.75 -6.98
CA SER A 48 11.47 18.05 -7.27
C SER A 48 12.38 17.56 -6.13
N LYS A 49 13.70 17.59 -6.37
CA LYS A 49 14.68 17.26 -5.32
C LYS A 49 14.54 18.14 -4.08
N ASP A 50 14.32 19.44 -4.29
CA ASP A 50 14.22 20.41 -3.19
C ASP A 50 12.93 20.22 -2.39
N GLU A 51 11.82 19.96 -3.08
CA GLU A 51 10.54 19.62 -2.43
C GLU A 51 10.63 18.32 -1.64
N MET A 52 11.34 17.31 -2.16
CA MET A 52 11.59 16.06 -1.43
C MET A 52 12.45 16.27 -0.19
N ASN A 53 13.50 17.09 -0.27
CA ASN A 53 14.32 17.43 0.88
C ASN A 53 13.48 18.18 1.93
N ALA A 54 12.68 19.16 1.52
CA ALA A 54 11.78 19.88 2.41
C ALA A 54 10.77 18.95 3.08
N LEU A 55 10.23 17.96 2.35
CA LEU A 55 9.35 16.94 2.91
C LEU A 55 10.05 16.10 3.97
N PHE A 56 11.28 15.63 3.71
CA PHE A 56 12.05 14.85 4.68
C PHE A 56 12.38 15.66 5.93
N ASP A 57 12.72 16.93 5.78
CA ASP A 57 12.97 17.82 6.92
C ASP A 57 11.69 18.04 7.75
N ALA A 58 10.54 18.20 7.09
CA ALA A 58 9.26 18.40 7.76
C ALA A 58 8.78 17.17 8.53
N VAL A 59 9.12 15.95 8.11
CA VAL A 59 8.71 14.71 8.79
C VAL A 59 9.75 14.18 9.76
N ARG A 60 10.92 14.78 9.83
CA ARG A 60 12.03 14.34 10.68
C ARG A 60 11.62 14.25 12.15
N GLY A 61 11.88 13.11 12.78
CA GLY A 61 11.50 12.83 14.18
C GLY A 61 10.00 12.59 14.38
N SER A 62 9.18 12.64 13.34
CA SER A 62 7.76 12.31 13.45
C SER A 62 7.54 10.80 13.35
N LYS A 63 6.37 10.32 13.82
CA LYS A 63 5.97 8.91 13.73
C LYS A 63 5.83 8.37 12.30
N ILE A 64 5.68 9.25 11.32
CA ILE A 64 5.52 8.89 9.91
C ILE A 64 6.81 9.00 9.09
N GLU A 65 7.91 9.44 9.69
CA GLU A 65 9.20 9.63 9.02
C GLU A 65 9.62 8.40 8.22
N VAL A 66 9.70 7.24 8.87
CA VAL A 66 10.11 5.99 8.22
C VAL A 66 9.15 5.59 7.11
N ALA A 67 7.85 5.76 7.29
CA ALA A 67 6.84 5.46 6.28
C ALA A 67 6.99 6.35 5.03
N VAL A 68 7.23 7.65 5.22
CA VAL A 68 7.47 8.60 4.12
C VAL A 68 8.76 8.26 3.40
N MET A 69 9.85 8.00 4.12
CA MET A 69 11.12 7.60 3.55
C MET A 69 11.00 6.31 2.70
N LEU A 70 10.39 5.25 3.25
CA LEU A 70 10.17 3.98 2.54
C LEU A 70 9.35 4.17 1.25
N THR A 71 8.33 5.02 1.32
CA THR A 71 7.50 5.34 0.16
C THR A 71 8.30 6.08 -0.91
N ALA A 72 9.06 7.09 -0.51
CA ALA A 72 9.82 7.93 -1.42
C ALA A 72 10.96 7.19 -2.13
N PHE A 73 11.72 6.38 -1.40
CA PHE A 73 12.90 5.69 -1.96
C PHE A 73 12.56 4.39 -2.69
N TYR A 74 11.62 3.61 -2.15
CA TYR A 74 11.31 2.29 -2.72
C TYR A 74 10.01 2.24 -3.51
N GLY A 75 9.24 3.34 -3.56
CA GLY A 75 7.95 3.37 -4.24
C GLY A 75 6.93 2.38 -3.66
N LEU A 76 7.00 2.12 -2.36
CA LEU A 76 6.09 1.17 -1.72
C LEU A 76 4.66 1.69 -1.71
N ARG A 77 3.70 0.78 -1.91
CA ARG A 77 2.29 1.11 -1.74
C ARG A 77 1.98 1.32 -0.25
N ARG A 78 0.99 2.17 0.05
CA ARG A 78 0.56 2.42 1.44
C ARG A 78 0.34 1.12 2.23
N SER A 79 -0.31 0.12 1.63
CA SER A 79 -0.58 -1.18 2.28
C SER A 79 0.68 -2.00 2.54
N GLU A 80 1.72 -1.85 1.74
CA GLU A 80 3.02 -2.50 1.91
C GLU A 80 3.81 -1.82 3.03
N VAL A 81 3.79 -0.48 3.09
CA VAL A 81 4.45 0.29 4.15
C VAL A 81 3.84 -0.01 5.51
N VAL A 82 2.50 0.09 5.63
CA VAL A 82 1.79 -0.21 6.89
C VAL A 82 1.88 -1.68 7.27
N GLY A 83 2.08 -2.57 6.28
CA GLY A 83 2.24 -4.00 6.48
C GLY A 83 3.68 -4.46 6.74
N LEU A 84 4.67 -3.56 6.75
CA LEU A 84 6.06 -3.96 6.92
C LEU A 84 6.33 -4.45 8.35
N LYS A 85 6.90 -5.65 8.44
CA LYS A 85 7.22 -6.30 9.72
C LYS A 85 8.73 -6.38 9.94
N TRP A 86 9.15 -6.40 11.20
CA TRP A 86 10.55 -6.60 11.57
C TRP A 86 11.14 -7.90 11.01
N ALA A 87 10.36 -8.97 10.95
CA ALA A 87 10.79 -10.24 10.37
C ALA A 87 11.10 -10.19 8.86
N ALA A 88 10.66 -9.13 8.18
CA ALA A 88 10.92 -8.91 6.77
C ALA A 88 12.21 -8.10 6.50
N VAL A 89 12.89 -7.63 7.55
CA VAL A 89 14.14 -6.88 7.46
C VAL A 89 15.29 -7.78 7.88
N ASP A 90 16.19 -8.05 6.96
CA ASP A 90 17.42 -8.78 7.22
C ASP A 90 18.58 -7.78 7.30
N PHE A 91 19.07 -7.53 8.52
CA PHE A 91 20.18 -6.61 8.77
C PHE A 91 21.56 -7.24 8.47
N GLU A 92 21.66 -8.57 8.35
CA GLU A 92 22.91 -9.26 8.00
C GLU A 92 23.11 -9.22 6.48
N GLN A 93 22.06 -9.57 5.73
CA GLN A 93 22.07 -9.54 4.27
C GLN A 93 21.78 -8.15 3.69
N ASN A 94 21.45 -7.16 4.54
CA ASN A 94 21.02 -5.83 4.14
C ASN A 94 19.89 -5.85 3.10
N THR A 95 18.80 -6.54 3.43
CA THR A 95 17.62 -6.66 2.55
C THR A 95 16.32 -6.41 3.28
N ILE A 96 15.30 -6.00 2.51
CA ILE A 96 13.91 -5.86 2.95
C ILE A 96 13.04 -6.69 2.03
N GLU A 97 12.26 -7.61 2.58
CA GLU A 97 11.30 -8.42 1.83
C GLU A 97 9.89 -7.78 1.90
N ILE A 98 9.32 -7.48 0.74
CA ILE A 98 7.94 -6.98 0.66
C ILE A 98 7.02 -8.16 0.38
N CYS A 99 6.43 -8.72 1.46
CA CYS A 99 5.62 -9.95 1.39
C CYS A 99 4.30 -9.86 2.16
N HIS A 100 4.09 -8.79 2.94
CA HIS A 100 2.90 -8.61 3.77
C HIS A 100 2.24 -7.26 3.49
N THR A 101 0.91 -7.21 3.57
CA THR A 101 0.14 -5.98 3.37
C THR A 101 -0.96 -5.85 4.41
N VAL A 102 -1.21 -4.62 4.82
CA VAL A 102 -2.34 -4.27 5.69
C VAL A 102 -3.21 -3.23 4.99
N THR A 103 -4.51 -3.48 4.94
CA THR A 103 -5.49 -2.56 4.34
C THR A 103 -6.69 -2.40 5.26
N THR A 104 -7.31 -1.23 5.20
CA THR A 104 -8.59 -1.00 5.87
C THR A 104 -9.71 -1.21 4.87
N VAL A 105 -10.67 -2.05 5.22
CA VAL A 105 -11.89 -2.31 4.44
C VAL A 105 -13.09 -1.94 5.29
N ARG A 106 -14.09 -1.33 4.69
CA ARG A 106 -15.35 -1.01 5.36
C ARG A 106 -16.35 -2.13 5.12
N LEU A 107 -16.68 -2.88 6.18
CA LEU A 107 -17.68 -3.93 6.17
C LEU A 107 -18.80 -3.54 7.14
N ASP A 108 -20.04 -3.52 6.66
CA ASP A 108 -21.23 -3.18 7.44
C ASP A 108 -21.10 -1.85 8.23
N GLY A 109 -20.49 -0.86 7.59
CA GLY A 109 -20.26 0.47 8.19
C GLY A 109 -19.09 0.56 9.16
N LYS A 110 -18.44 -0.56 9.51
CA LYS A 110 -17.28 -0.62 10.39
C LYS A 110 -15.98 -0.77 9.61
N GLU A 111 -14.93 -0.11 10.08
CA GLU A 111 -13.60 -0.28 9.53
C GLU A 111 -12.94 -1.53 10.11
N VAL A 112 -12.53 -2.42 9.22
CA VAL A 112 -11.84 -3.67 9.57
C VAL A 112 -10.47 -3.67 8.91
N LEU A 113 -9.43 -3.97 9.71
CA LEU A 113 -8.08 -4.18 9.18
C LEU A 113 -7.99 -5.59 8.60
N VAL A 114 -7.59 -5.66 7.34
CA VAL A 114 -7.36 -6.92 6.63
C VAL A 114 -5.86 -7.05 6.41
N GLU A 115 -5.28 -8.07 7.04
CA GLU A 115 -3.90 -8.48 6.87
C GLU A 115 -3.83 -9.57 5.80
N SER A 116 -2.86 -9.49 4.91
CA SER A 116 -2.64 -10.50 3.88
C SER A 116 -1.16 -10.89 3.84
N ASN A 117 -0.89 -12.16 4.13
CA ASN A 117 0.40 -12.79 3.87
C ASN A 117 0.43 -13.26 2.43
N GLY A 118 0.93 -12.43 1.58
CA GLY A 118 1.00 -12.68 0.15
C GLY A 118 0.37 -11.55 -0.63
N THR A 119 1.08 -11.14 -1.63
CA THR A 119 0.65 -10.11 -2.54
C THR A 119 -0.25 -10.77 -3.61
N LYS A 120 -1.21 -10.03 -4.12
CA LYS A 120 -2.24 -10.45 -5.08
C LYS A 120 -1.69 -11.19 -6.33
N THR A 121 -0.38 -11.09 -6.57
CA THR A 121 0.35 -11.77 -7.65
C THR A 121 1.75 -12.16 -7.18
N LYS A 122 2.33 -13.25 -7.71
CA LYS A 122 3.73 -13.66 -7.46
C LYS A 122 4.74 -12.53 -7.72
N SER A 123 4.43 -11.60 -8.63
CA SER A 123 5.28 -10.44 -8.98
C SER A 123 5.32 -9.33 -7.93
N SER A 124 4.47 -9.38 -6.92
CA SER A 124 4.43 -8.36 -5.86
C SER A 124 5.31 -8.72 -4.67
N LYS A 125 5.68 -10.00 -4.50
CA LYS A 125 6.70 -10.40 -3.53
C LYS A 125 8.07 -10.07 -4.12
N ARG A 126 8.80 -9.20 -3.43
CA ARG A 126 10.10 -8.72 -3.90
C ARG A 126 11.01 -8.44 -2.74
N THR A 127 12.31 -8.66 -2.95
CA THR A 127 13.37 -8.30 -2.03
C THR A 127 14.07 -7.06 -2.54
N LEU A 128 14.27 -6.07 -1.69
CA LEU A 128 14.89 -4.80 -1.98
C LEU A 128 16.16 -4.65 -1.14
N PRO A 129 17.21 -3.99 -1.64
CA PRO A 129 18.39 -3.73 -0.83
C PRO A 129 18.07 -2.73 0.28
N LEU A 130 18.53 -3.00 1.48
CA LEU A 130 18.47 -2.09 2.61
C LEU A 130 19.65 -1.12 2.54
N VAL A 131 19.39 0.10 2.06
CA VAL A 131 20.45 1.12 1.96
C VAL A 131 20.87 1.63 3.34
N PRO A 132 22.14 2.08 3.54
CA PRO A 132 22.71 2.42 4.85
C PRO A 132 21.86 3.39 5.67
N VAL A 133 21.35 4.46 5.05
CA VAL A 133 20.51 5.46 5.71
C VAL A 133 19.25 4.84 6.34
N PHE A 134 18.62 3.89 5.65
CA PHE A 134 17.47 3.16 6.18
C PHE A 134 17.86 2.19 7.29
N ARG A 135 18.97 1.50 7.12
CA ARG A 135 19.47 0.58 8.13
C ARG A 135 19.66 1.27 9.47
N GLU A 136 20.32 2.42 9.47
CA GLU A 136 20.55 3.22 10.67
C GLU A 136 19.23 3.68 11.30
N ARG A 137 18.32 4.22 10.48
CA ARG A 137 17.02 4.71 10.99
C ARG A 137 16.12 3.58 11.51
N LEU A 138 16.11 2.42 10.86
CA LEU A 138 15.35 1.26 11.33
C LEU A 138 15.93 0.69 12.63
N LEU A 139 17.25 0.64 12.79
CA LEU A 139 17.87 0.25 14.05
C LEU A 139 17.50 1.23 15.18
N ALA A 140 17.56 2.53 14.93
CA ALA A 140 17.14 3.53 15.89
C ALA A 140 15.65 3.36 16.28
N LEU A 141 14.76 3.16 15.29
CA LEU A 141 13.35 2.90 15.54
C LEU A 141 13.11 1.64 16.38
N GLN A 142 13.89 0.59 16.13
CA GLN A 142 13.78 -0.66 16.90
C GLN A 142 14.14 -0.42 18.39
N GLU A 143 15.17 0.37 18.66
CA GLU A 143 15.51 0.74 20.04
C GLU A 143 14.45 1.64 20.67
N GLU A 144 13.94 2.63 19.94
CA GLU A 144 12.81 3.46 20.39
C GLU A 144 11.58 2.61 20.77
N GLN A 145 11.24 1.62 19.95
CA GLN A 145 10.12 0.70 20.24
C GLN A 145 10.40 -0.17 21.49
N LYS A 146 11.65 -0.64 21.66
CA LYS A 146 12.05 -1.40 22.86
C LYS A 146 11.95 -0.55 24.14
N GLU A 147 12.40 0.69 24.09
CA GLU A 147 12.31 1.64 25.20
C GLU A 147 10.84 1.95 25.53
N ASN A 148 10.03 2.29 24.53
CA ASN A 148 8.61 2.54 24.70
C ASN A 148 7.89 1.34 25.33
N ARG A 149 8.26 0.13 24.93
CA ARG A 149 7.71 -1.12 25.50
C ARG A 149 8.08 -1.26 26.99
N LYS A 150 9.30 -0.89 27.37
CA LYS A 150 9.73 -0.90 28.79
C LYS A 150 8.98 0.16 29.59
N LEU A 151 8.88 1.39 29.07
CA LEU A 151 8.21 2.50 29.74
C LEU A 151 6.69 2.26 29.93
N CYS A 152 6.01 1.82 28.87
CA CYS A 152 4.57 1.58 28.93
C CYS A 152 4.19 0.29 29.65
N GLY A 153 5.10 -0.67 29.80
CA GLY A 153 4.89 -1.92 30.53
C GLY A 153 3.61 -2.64 30.13
N ARG A 154 2.65 -2.76 31.05
CA ARG A 154 1.36 -3.45 30.83
C ARG A 154 0.43 -2.70 29.86
N CYS A 155 0.61 -1.38 29.69
CA CYS A 155 -0.20 -0.55 28.79
C CYS A 155 0.27 -0.62 27.34
N TYR A 156 1.42 -1.25 27.05
CA TYR A 156 1.93 -1.38 25.69
C TYR A 156 1.04 -2.30 24.85
N ASN A 157 0.58 -1.79 23.70
CA ASN A 157 -0.21 -2.59 22.79
C ASN A 157 0.67 -3.61 22.06
N LYS A 158 0.57 -4.88 22.44
CA LYS A 158 1.38 -5.97 21.88
C LYS A 158 0.88 -6.46 20.52
N LYS A 159 -0.36 -6.11 20.13
CA LYS A 159 -0.99 -6.62 18.90
C LYS A 159 -0.20 -6.28 17.64
N TYR A 160 0.48 -5.13 17.64
CA TYR A 160 1.24 -4.64 16.49
C TYR A 160 2.74 -4.51 16.78
N ALA A 161 3.24 -5.21 17.79
CA ALA A 161 4.64 -5.11 18.22
C ALA A 161 5.66 -5.68 17.21
N ASP A 162 5.19 -6.43 16.22
CA ASP A 162 5.99 -7.01 15.14
C ASP A 162 6.03 -6.12 13.87
N TYR A 163 5.30 -4.98 13.87
CA TYR A 163 5.31 -4.01 12.77
C TYR A 163 6.32 -2.89 13.01
N ILE A 164 6.81 -2.35 11.89
CA ILE A 164 7.73 -1.21 11.83
C ILE A 164 6.97 0.10 11.92
#